data_0feca3d3cb508c95181557baafa4e51e
#
_entry.id   0feca3d3cb508c95181557baafa4e51e
#
_cell.length_a   1.000
_cell.length_b   1.000
_cell.length_c   1.000
_cell.angle_alpha   90.00
_cell.angle_beta   90.00
_cell.angle_gamma   90.00
#
_symmetry.space_group_name_H-M   'P 1'
#
loop_
_entity.id
_entity.type
_entity.pdbx_description
1 polymer ?
#
loop_
_entity_poly.entity_id
_entity_poly.type
_entity_poly.pdbx_seq_one_letter_code
_entity_poly.pdbx_strand_id
1 'polypeptide(L)'
;MSARVAKIVVFFEKPPYPNAPFSPLSNGLRRKTAVFRRGMLEFSRMSSALETFPNPRPERDYEITISCPEFTSICPKTGLPDFGEVRIAYVPGARCVELKSLKYYMIEFRNRGIFYEHVINQILDDLVATLEPRQMTVVGDFSVRGGLKTVVTATYRRP
;
A
#
# COMPACT_ATOMS: atom_id res chain seq x y z
N MET A 1 22.28 -7.46 5.48
CA MET A 1 21.27 -6.63 4.78
C MET A 1 20.22 -7.58 4.21
N SER A 2 19.01 -7.57 4.77
CA SER A 2 17.91 -8.44 4.28
C SER A 2 17.44 -7.90 2.93
N ALA A 3 17.53 -8.70 1.87
CA ALA A 3 17.02 -8.33 0.55
C ALA A 3 15.48 -8.28 0.60
N ARG A 4 14.91 -7.08 0.45
CA ARG A 4 13.48 -6.90 0.23
C ARG A 4 13.18 -7.21 -1.23
N VAL A 5 12.39 -8.26 -1.49
CA VAL A 5 11.98 -8.61 -2.85
C VAL A 5 10.55 -8.11 -3.06
N ALA A 6 10.38 -7.17 -3.99
CA ALA A 6 9.06 -6.76 -4.48
C ALA A 6 8.79 -7.45 -5.82
N LYS A 7 7.65 -8.15 -5.93
CA LYS A 7 7.19 -8.74 -7.18
C LYS A 7 5.95 -8.01 -7.66
N ILE A 8 6.02 -7.45 -8.88
CA ILE A 8 4.90 -6.80 -9.55
C ILE A 8 4.43 -7.74 -10.65
N VAL A 9 3.15 -8.10 -10.64
CA VAL A 9 2.51 -8.89 -11.68
C VAL A 9 1.41 -8.05 -12.31
N VAL A 10 1.51 -7.84 -13.63
CA VAL A 10 0.55 -7.08 -14.42
C VAL A 10 -0.17 -8.02 -15.35
N PHE A 11 -1.49 -8.07 -15.28
CA PHE A 11 -2.34 -8.84 -16.18
C PHE A 11 -3.06 -7.91 -17.15
N PHE A 12 -3.08 -8.29 -18.44
CA PHE A 12 -3.83 -7.58 -19.47
C PHE A 12 -5.17 -8.29 -19.69
N GLU A 13 -6.27 -7.63 -19.33
CA GLU A 13 -7.60 -8.07 -19.73
C GLU A 13 -8.05 -7.31 -20.98
N LYS A 14 -8.65 -8.03 -21.93
CA LYS A 14 -9.11 -7.45 -23.21
C LYS A 14 -10.22 -6.42 -22.95
N PRO A 15 -10.08 -5.15 -23.39
CA PRO A 15 -11.11 -4.13 -23.13
C PRO A 15 -12.40 -4.43 -23.88
N PRO A 16 -13.56 -4.18 -23.26
CA PRO A 16 -14.88 -4.39 -23.88
C PRO A 16 -15.29 -3.31 -24.88
N TYR A 17 -14.46 -2.27 -25.13
CA TYR A 17 -14.82 -1.16 -26.01
C TYR A 17 -13.82 -0.87 -27.11
N PRO A 18 -14.26 -0.66 -28.38
CA PRO A 18 -13.40 -0.25 -29.48
C PRO A 18 -13.04 1.25 -29.38
N ASN A 19 -11.76 1.50 -29.51
CA ASN A 19 -11.02 2.73 -29.81
C ASN A 19 -11.80 4.07 -29.87
N ALA A 20 -11.67 4.91 -28.83
CA ALA A 20 -11.88 6.35 -28.92
C ALA A 20 -10.52 7.06 -29.18
N PRO A 21 -10.45 8.08 -30.04
CA PRO A 21 -9.18 8.74 -30.39
C PRO A 21 -8.68 9.62 -29.23
N PHE A 22 -7.39 9.47 -28.93
CA PHE A 22 -6.66 10.29 -27.97
C PHE A 22 -6.36 11.66 -28.60
N SER A 23 -6.86 12.76 -28.03
CA SER A 23 -6.42 14.11 -28.37
C SER A 23 -5.39 14.61 -27.35
N PRO A 24 -4.25 15.18 -27.81
CA PRO A 24 -3.23 15.68 -26.88
C PRO A 24 -3.64 17.06 -26.34
N LEU A 25 -3.73 17.18 -25.01
CA LEU A 25 -3.94 18.46 -24.32
C LEU A 25 -2.61 19.22 -24.19
N SER A 26 -2.63 20.44 -24.67
CA SER A 26 -1.53 21.38 -24.73
C SER A 26 -1.17 22.02 -23.38
N ASN A 27 0.13 22.18 -23.17
CA ASN A 27 0.89 23.14 -22.35
C ASN A 27 0.20 23.99 -21.28
N GLY A 28 0.47 23.65 -20.01
CA GLY A 28 0.19 24.45 -18.82
C GLY A 28 1.06 24.06 -17.61
N LEU A 29 2.33 23.69 -17.80
CA LEU A 29 3.09 22.88 -16.83
C LEU A 29 4.23 23.63 -16.09
N ARG A 30 4.10 24.90 -15.68
CA ARG A 30 5.21 25.58 -14.96
C ARG A 30 4.93 26.10 -13.53
N ARG A 31 3.71 25.93 -12.96
CA ARG A 31 3.42 26.43 -11.60
C ARG A 31 2.96 25.39 -10.56
N LYS A 32 2.87 24.11 -10.90
CA LYS A 32 2.35 23.06 -9.99
C LYS A 32 3.42 22.27 -9.20
N THR A 33 4.70 22.42 -9.51
CA THR A 33 5.78 21.63 -8.87
C THR A 33 6.15 22.09 -7.46
N ALA A 34 5.96 23.36 -7.10
CA ALA A 34 6.30 23.88 -5.77
C ALA A 34 5.28 23.48 -4.69
N VAL A 35 3.99 23.41 -5.05
CA VAL A 35 2.90 23.02 -4.14
C VAL A 35 2.97 21.52 -3.84
N PHE A 36 3.37 20.71 -4.83
CA PHE A 36 3.50 19.25 -4.67
C PHE A 36 4.64 18.86 -3.72
N ARG A 37 5.77 19.57 -3.73
CA ARG A 37 6.89 19.32 -2.80
C ARG A 37 6.55 19.68 -1.35
N ARG A 38 5.77 20.74 -1.12
CA ARG A 38 5.39 21.18 0.23
C ARG A 38 4.37 20.24 0.87
N GLY A 39 3.42 19.73 0.10
CA GLY A 39 2.44 18.74 0.56
C GLY A 39 3.06 17.40 0.96
N MET A 40 4.13 16.95 0.29
CA MET A 40 4.83 15.71 0.64
C MET A 40 5.61 15.79 1.96
N LEU A 41 6.08 16.96 2.37
CA LEU A 41 6.84 17.15 3.62
C LEU A 41 5.93 17.35 4.86
N GLU A 42 4.73 17.90 4.68
CA GLU A 42 3.77 18.07 5.79
C GLU A 42 2.98 16.79 6.07
N PHE A 43 2.76 15.93 5.09
CA PHE A 43 2.00 14.67 5.23
C PHE A 43 2.76 13.55 5.97
N SER A 44 4.06 13.69 6.15
CA SER A 44 4.90 12.77 6.94
C SER A 44 4.65 12.84 8.47
N ARG A 45 3.73 13.67 8.94
CA ARG A 45 3.48 13.92 10.37
C ARG A 45 2.12 13.51 10.91
N MET A 46 1.23 12.92 10.10
CA MET A 46 -0.09 12.49 10.54
C MET A 46 -0.31 10.99 10.25
N SER A 47 0.64 10.18 10.61
CA SER A 47 0.41 8.75 10.71
C SER A 47 -0.33 8.51 12.04
N SER A 48 -1.56 8.01 12.00
CA SER A 48 -2.16 7.41 13.19
C SER A 48 -1.19 6.35 13.68
N ALA A 49 -0.67 6.52 14.89
CA ALA A 49 0.36 5.64 15.42
C ALA A 49 -0.17 4.21 15.46
N LEU A 50 0.49 3.30 14.73
CA LEU A 50 0.20 1.88 14.82
C LEU A 50 0.45 1.41 16.24
N GLU A 51 -0.58 0.91 16.90
CA GLU A 51 -0.50 0.37 18.24
C GLU A 51 -0.22 -1.14 18.20
N THR A 52 0.37 -1.65 19.28
CA THR A 52 0.72 -3.05 19.40
C THR A 52 0.32 -3.60 20.75
N PHE A 53 0.18 -4.91 20.83
CA PHE A 53 0.04 -5.64 22.10
C PHE A 53 1.04 -6.80 22.14
N PRO A 54 1.41 -7.32 23.35
CA PRO A 54 2.34 -8.44 23.48
C PRO A 54 1.84 -9.68 22.74
N ASN A 55 2.74 -10.36 22.02
CA ASN A 55 2.44 -11.66 21.43
C ASN A 55 2.15 -12.67 22.55
N PRO A 56 0.95 -13.31 22.58
CA PRO A 56 0.59 -14.25 23.65
C PRO A 56 1.37 -15.57 23.60
N ARG A 57 2.05 -15.88 22.48
CA ARG A 57 2.82 -17.12 22.27
C ARG A 57 4.10 -16.86 21.49
N PRO A 58 5.06 -16.09 22.05
CA PRO A 58 6.29 -15.72 21.35
C PRO A 58 7.22 -16.91 21.05
N GLU A 59 7.04 -18.04 21.76
CA GLU A 59 7.80 -19.28 21.56
C GLU A 59 7.32 -20.10 20.36
N ARG A 60 6.17 -19.75 19.77
CA ARG A 60 5.54 -20.50 18.68
C ARG A 60 5.52 -19.70 17.39
N ASP A 61 5.84 -20.36 16.29
CA ASP A 61 5.60 -19.81 14.96
C ASP A 61 4.15 -20.07 14.55
N TYR A 62 3.39 -19.01 14.39
CA TYR A 62 2.05 -19.02 13.81
C TYR A 62 1.89 -17.80 12.92
N GLU A 63 1.06 -17.93 11.90
CA GLU A 63 0.80 -16.85 10.96
C GLU A 63 -0.50 -16.13 11.31
N ILE A 64 -0.46 -14.79 11.23
CA ILE A 64 -1.63 -13.93 11.32
C ILE A 64 -1.87 -13.36 9.94
N THR A 65 -3.07 -13.58 9.39
CA THR A 65 -3.51 -12.99 8.12
C THR A 65 -4.61 -11.97 8.37
N ILE A 66 -4.43 -10.76 7.83
CA ILE A 66 -5.39 -9.66 7.90
C ILE A 66 -5.71 -9.24 6.47
N SER A 67 -7.01 -9.15 6.15
CA SER A 67 -7.49 -8.66 4.86
C SER A 67 -8.21 -7.33 5.02
N CYS A 68 -7.89 -6.39 4.13
CA CYS A 68 -8.55 -5.10 3.98
C CYS A 68 -9.17 -5.02 2.57
N PRO A 69 -10.37 -5.61 2.35
CA PRO A 69 -10.98 -5.72 1.02
C PRO A 69 -11.51 -4.39 0.48
N GLU A 70 -11.69 -3.40 1.35
CA GLU A 70 -12.20 -2.07 0.99
C GLU A 70 -11.08 -1.01 0.96
N PHE A 71 -9.85 -1.40 0.59
CA PHE A 71 -8.75 -0.45 0.48
C PHE A 71 -9.01 0.54 -0.64
N THR A 72 -8.79 1.82 -0.35
CA THR A 72 -8.87 2.91 -1.32
C THR A 72 -7.69 3.86 -1.19
N SER A 73 -7.26 4.45 -2.32
CA SER A 73 -6.30 5.54 -2.41
C SER A 73 -6.66 6.45 -3.58
N ILE A 74 -5.84 7.46 -3.85
CA ILE A 74 -6.01 8.37 -5.00
C ILE A 74 -4.86 8.16 -5.97
N CYS A 75 -5.16 8.00 -7.26
CA CYS A 75 -4.13 8.00 -8.29
C CYS A 75 -3.46 9.39 -8.38
N PRO A 76 -2.13 9.50 -8.16
CA PRO A 76 -1.46 10.81 -8.13
C PRO A 76 -1.38 11.47 -9.50
N LYS A 77 -1.66 10.75 -10.59
CA LYS A 77 -1.67 11.26 -11.97
C LYS A 77 -3.02 11.83 -12.36
N THR A 78 -4.12 11.15 -12.00
CA THR A 78 -5.46 11.47 -12.47
C THR A 78 -6.33 12.14 -11.40
N GLY A 79 -6.00 11.98 -10.11
CA GLY A 79 -6.85 12.39 -9.00
C GLY A 79 -8.09 11.52 -8.80
N LEU A 80 -8.23 10.43 -9.58
CA LEU A 80 -9.35 9.50 -9.46
C LEU A 80 -9.07 8.48 -8.34
N PRO A 81 -10.14 7.96 -7.69
CA PRO A 81 -9.97 6.94 -6.66
C PRO A 81 -9.47 5.62 -7.25
N ASP A 82 -8.60 4.97 -6.51
CA ASP A 82 -8.12 3.61 -6.70
C ASP A 82 -8.76 2.70 -5.66
N PHE A 83 -9.13 1.49 -6.06
CA PHE A 83 -9.73 0.47 -5.21
C PHE A 83 -8.94 -0.82 -5.27
N GLY A 84 -8.97 -1.60 -4.21
CA GLY A 84 -8.30 -2.88 -4.15
C GLY A 84 -8.46 -3.56 -2.80
N GLU A 85 -7.86 -4.74 -2.69
CA GLU A 85 -7.70 -5.47 -1.45
C GLU A 85 -6.23 -5.42 -1.01
N VAL A 86 -5.97 -5.08 0.25
CA VAL A 86 -4.66 -5.25 0.86
C VAL A 86 -4.69 -6.42 1.82
N ARG A 87 -3.83 -7.40 1.60
CA ARG A 87 -3.65 -8.58 2.48
C ARG A 87 -2.28 -8.51 3.15
N ILE A 88 -2.28 -8.69 4.47
CA ILE A 88 -1.09 -8.70 5.31
C ILE A 88 -1.01 -10.09 5.95
N ALA A 89 0.07 -10.82 5.71
CA ALA A 89 0.36 -12.09 6.35
C ALA A 89 1.69 -11.98 7.09
N TYR A 90 1.73 -12.31 8.38
CA TYR A 90 2.98 -12.20 9.14
C TYR A 90 3.08 -13.23 10.26
N VAL A 91 4.31 -13.64 10.57
CA VAL A 91 4.66 -14.40 11.78
C VAL A 91 5.15 -13.40 12.82
N PRO A 92 4.44 -13.21 13.94
CA PRO A 92 4.79 -12.20 14.93
C PRO A 92 6.12 -12.53 15.64
N GLY A 93 6.85 -11.47 15.99
CA GLY A 93 7.94 -11.52 16.96
C GLY A 93 7.39 -11.41 18.39
N ALA A 94 7.86 -10.41 19.13
CA ALA A 94 7.38 -10.11 20.48
C ALA A 94 6.02 -9.39 20.53
N ARG A 95 5.55 -8.83 19.41
CA ARG A 95 4.37 -7.95 19.34
C ARG A 95 3.44 -8.34 18.21
N CYS A 96 2.14 -8.12 18.43
CA CYS A 96 1.09 -8.20 17.42
C CYS A 96 0.50 -6.81 17.17
N VAL A 97 -0.02 -6.56 15.95
CA VAL A 97 -0.66 -5.29 15.61
C VAL A 97 -2.05 -5.20 16.27
N GLU A 98 -2.39 -4.02 16.80
CA GLU A 98 -3.73 -3.73 17.29
C GLU A 98 -4.62 -3.31 16.11
N LEU A 99 -5.77 -4.00 15.91
CA LEU A 99 -6.57 -3.90 14.70
C LEU A 99 -7.31 -2.57 14.55
N LYS A 100 -7.67 -1.90 15.65
CA LYS A 100 -8.33 -0.59 15.58
C LYS A 100 -7.38 0.47 15.05
N SER A 101 -6.14 0.49 15.53
CA SER A 101 -5.10 1.39 15.03
C SER A 101 -4.76 1.10 13.57
N LEU A 102 -4.61 -0.18 13.21
CA LEU A 102 -4.39 -0.60 11.83
C LEU A 102 -5.52 -0.14 10.90
N LYS A 103 -6.78 -0.25 11.34
CA LYS A 103 -7.93 0.24 10.56
C LYS A 103 -7.80 1.74 10.27
N TYR A 104 -7.46 2.57 11.25
CA TYR A 104 -7.28 4.00 11.04
C TYR A 104 -6.09 4.30 10.14
N TYR A 105 -4.97 3.61 10.31
CA TYR A 105 -3.81 3.70 9.44
C TYR A 105 -4.18 3.41 7.97
N MET A 106 -4.97 2.35 7.70
CA MET A 106 -5.42 2.03 6.34
C MET A 106 -6.37 3.09 5.77
N ILE A 107 -7.23 3.69 6.60
CA ILE A 107 -8.17 4.75 6.20
C ILE A 107 -7.43 6.02 5.76
N GLU A 108 -6.25 6.33 6.30
CA GLU A 108 -5.46 7.51 5.92
C GLU A 108 -5.07 7.52 4.44
N PHE A 109 -4.94 6.35 3.81
CA PHE A 109 -4.64 6.27 2.38
C PHE A 109 -5.80 6.70 1.49
N ARG A 110 -7.05 6.72 1.99
CA ARG A 110 -8.27 6.98 1.20
C ARG A 110 -8.22 8.27 0.40
N ASN A 111 -7.65 9.31 0.95
CA ASN A 111 -7.53 10.63 0.31
C ASN A 111 -6.09 10.97 -0.11
N ARG A 112 -5.19 9.99 -0.06
CA ARG A 112 -3.77 10.17 -0.35
C ARG A 112 -3.44 9.80 -1.78
N GLY A 113 -2.82 10.75 -2.51
CA GLY A 113 -2.25 10.51 -3.84
C GLY A 113 -0.98 9.67 -3.72
N ILE A 114 -1.05 8.37 -4.09
CA ILE A 114 0.07 7.43 -3.96
C ILE A 114 -0.01 6.34 -5.04
N PHE A 115 1.14 5.94 -5.60
CA PHE A 115 1.20 4.82 -6.53
C PHE A 115 1.10 3.47 -5.80
N TYR A 116 0.61 2.45 -6.48
CA TYR A 116 0.42 1.09 -5.94
C TYR A 116 1.70 0.51 -5.34
N GLU A 117 2.81 0.68 -6.05
CA GLU A 117 4.12 0.19 -5.62
C GLU A 117 4.59 0.90 -4.34
N HIS A 118 4.34 2.20 -4.24
CA HIS A 118 4.70 2.98 -3.05
C HIS A 118 3.86 2.58 -1.84
N VAL A 119 2.53 2.48 -1.99
CA VAL A 119 1.66 2.19 -0.84
C VAL A 119 1.94 0.82 -0.24
N ILE A 120 2.15 -0.22 -1.06
CA ILE A 120 2.40 -1.57 -0.54
C ILE A 120 3.76 -1.68 0.14
N ASN A 121 4.80 -1.04 -0.42
CA ASN A 121 6.11 -0.99 0.23
C ASN A 121 6.07 -0.17 1.52
N GLN A 122 5.36 0.97 1.54
CA GLN A 122 5.21 1.78 2.74
C GLN A 122 4.49 1.02 3.86
N ILE A 123 3.37 0.34 3.56
CA ILE A 123 2.64 -0.47 4.54
C ILE A 123 3.57 -1.55 5.12
N LEU A 124 4.35 -2.23 4.27
CA LEU A 124 5.32 -3.22 4.74
C LEU A 124 6.36 -2.59 5.68
N ASP A 125 6.95 -1.47 5.28
CA ASP A 125 8.02 -0.81 6.04
C ASP A 125 7.52 -0.31 7.40
N ASP A 126 6.35 0.34 7.45
CA ASP A 126 5.75 0.87 8.67
C ASP A 126 5.39 -0.26 9.66
N LEU A 127 4.80 -1.35 9.15
CA LEU A 127 4.46 -2.52 9.97
C LEU A 127 5.72 -3.27 10.46
N VAL A 128 6.74 -3.42 9.62
CA VAL A 128 8.00 -4.06 10.02
C VAL A 128 8.70 -3.24 11.10
N ALA A 129 8.75 -1.91 10.96
CA ALA A 129 9.36 -1.02 11.94
C ALA A 129 8.63 -1.08 13.29
N THR A 130 7.30 -1.23 13.27
CA THR A 130 6.47 -1.25 14.49
C THR A 130 6.45 -2.61 15.19
N LEU A 131 6.32 -3.70 14.42
CA LEU A 131 6.07 -5.05 14.95
C LEU A 131 7.34 -5.89 15.11
N GLU A 132 8.39 -5.58 14.35
CA GLU A 132 9.60 -6.40 14.25
C GLU A 132 9.28 -7.90 14.03
N PRO A 133 8.45 -8.24 13.02
CA PRO A 133 8.00 -9.61 12.81
C PRO A 133 9.17 -10.53 12.40
N ARG A 134 8.99 -11.84 12.50
CA ARG A 134 9.96 -12.82 11.98
C ARG A 134 9.93 -12.85 10.46
N GLN A 135 8.73 -12.78 9.88
CA GLN A 135 8.50 -12.57 8.45
C GLN A 135 7.18 -11.82 8.23
N MET A 136 7.08 -11.14 7.12
CA MET A 136 5.86 -10.45 6.70
C MET A 136 5.76 -10.40 5.19
N THR A 137 4.54 -10.55 4.68
CA THR A 137 4.19 -10.34 3.28
C THR A 137 2.99 -9.41 3.22
N VAL A 138 3.07 -8.39 2.40
CA VAL A 138 1.96 -7.48 2.08
C VAL A 138 1.65 -7.61 0.60
N VAL A 139 0.40 -7.90 0.27
CA VAL A 139 -0.10 -8.03 -1.10
C VAL A 139 -1.18 -7.00 -1.33
N GLY A 140 -1.02 -6.15 -2.34
CA GLY A 140 -2.07 -5.28 -2.86
C GLY A 140 -2.61 -5.84 -4.17
N ASP A 141 -3.88 -6.20 -4.19
CA ASP A 141 -4.62 -6.66 -5.37
C ASP A 141 -5.58 -5.55 -5.80
N PHE A 142 -5.18 -4.77 -6.82
CA PHE A 142 -5.92 -3.57 -7.22
C PHE A 142 -6.93 -3.86 -8.32
N SER A 143 -8.06 -3.15 -8.28
CA SER A 143 -9.11 -3.26 -9.27
C SER A 143 -8.63 -2.89 -10.67
N VAL A 144 -9.21 -3.51 -11.68
CA VAL A 144 -8.88 -3.28 -13.09
C VAL A 144 -9.13 -1.81 -13.46
N ARG A 145 -8.14 -1.18 -14.12
CA ARG A 145 -8.23 0.18 -14.67
C ARG A 145 -7.72 0.19 -16.09
N GLY A 146 -8.55 0.65 -17.03
CA GLY A 146 -8.18 0.70 -18.44
C GLY A 146 -7.77 -0.66 -19.02
N GLY A 147 -8.34 -1.76 -18.53
CA GLY A 147 -7.99 -3.13 -18.94
C GLY A 147 -6.73 -3.69 -18.26
N LEU A 148 -6.09 -2.95 -17.35
CA LEU A 148 -4.91 -3.40 -16.61
C LEU A 148 -5.29 -3.79 -15.19
N LYS A 149 -4.89 -4.98 -14.77
CA LYS A 149 -4.92 -5.44 -13.38
C LYS A 149 -3.51 -5.47 -12.82
N THR A 150 -3.32 -4.86 -11.65
CA THR A 150 -2.01 -4.79 -10.99
C THR A 150 -2.08 -5.50 -9.64
N VAL A 151 -1.11 -6.37 -9.37
CA VAL A 151 -0.88 -6.98 -8.07
C VAL A 151 0.54 -6.67 -7.65
N VAL A 152 0.70 -6.07 -6.47
CA VAL A 152 2.02 -5.75 -5.89
C VAL A 152 2.22 -6.62 -4.65
N THR A 153 3.35 -7.33 -4.58
CA THR A 153 3.72 -8.15 -3.42
C THR A 153 5.06 -7.68 -2.88
N ALA A 154 5.09 -7.31 -1.61
CA ALA A 154 6.31 -6.95 -0.91
C ALA A 154 6.51 -7.89 0.28
N THR A 155 7.76 -8.33 0.52
CA THR A 155 8.09 -9.31 1.57
C THR A 155 9.25 -8.85 2.43
N TYR A 156 9.20 -9.25 3.70
CA TYR A 156 10.27 -9.06 4.69
C TYR A 156 10.55 -10.38 5.41
N ARG A 157 11.82 -10.67 5.64
CA ARG A 157 12.28 -11.71 6.58
C ARG A 157 13.34 -11.11 7.49
N ARG A 158 13.24 -11.40 8.77
CA ARG A 158 14.30 -11.05 9.72
C ARG A 158 15.57 -11.79 9.33
N PRO A 159 16.75 -11.12 9.35
CA PRO A 159 18.06 -11.75 9.13
C PRO A 159 18.36 -12.85 10.15
#